data_c4625fd75ca95b60417e96a2462d1d73
#
_entry.id   c4625fd75ca95b60417e96a2462d1d73
#
_cell.length_a   1.000
_cell.length_b   1.000
_cell.length_c   1.000
_cell.angle_alpha   90.00
_cell.angle_beta   90.00
_cell.angle_gamma   90.00
#
_symmetry.space_group_name_H-M   'P 1'
#
loop_
_entity.id
_entity.type
_entity.pdbx_description
1 polymer ?
#
loop_
_entity_poly.entity_id
_entity_poly.type
_entity_poly.pdbx_seq_one_letter_code
_entity_poly.pdbx_strand_id
1 'polypeptide(L)'
;SNMEKDWNWCVSHNTEGAELENSSDNIAQLAIQGPKAISVLQKLTDIDLATIPYYTFKVGTFASEENVIISNTGYTGAGGFELYFYPSAADSIWKAIFEAGEEYGIKPIGLGARDTLRLEMGFRLYGNDLDDTTSPIEAGLGWITKFGEGKDFVNRPMLEKQKAEGVTRKLVGFEMVDRGI
;
A
#
# COMPACT_ATOMS: atom_id res chain seq x y z
N SER A 1 -10.14 -8.28 6.94
CA SER A 1 -9.12 -7.29 7.27
C SER A 1 -8.31 -7.75 8.49
N ASN A 2 -7.00 -7.52 8.51
CA ASN A 2 -6.09 -7.97 9.55
C ASN A 2 -5.91 -6.96 10.69
N MET A 3 -6.68 -5.88 10.72
CA MET A 3 -6.51 -4.76 11.63
C MET A 3 -6.40 -5.17 13.11
N GLU A 4 -7.36 -5.96 13.59
CA GLU A 4 -7.37 -6.43 15.00
C GLU A 4 -6.19 -7.37 15.29
N LYS A 5 -5.90 -8.30 14.39
CA LYS A 5 -4.76 -9.22 14.52
C LYS A 5 -3.45 -8.45 14.60
N ASP A 6 -3.23 -7.51 13.69
CA ASP A 6 -1.99 -6.75 13.60
C ASP A 6 -1.85 -5.78 14.79
N TRP A 7 -2.95 -5.16 15.22
CA TRP A 7 -2.97 -4.33 16.43
C TRP A 7 -2.59 -5.12 17.68
N ASN A 8 -3.23 -6.26 17.89
CA ASN A 8 -2.96 -7.12 19.04
C ASN A 8 -1.51 -7.63 19.03
N TRP A 9 -0.97 -7.92 17.85
CA TRP A 9 0.43 -8.30 17.71
C TRP A 9 1.36 -7.14 18.09
N CYS A 10 1.13 -5.94 17.60
CA CYS A 10 1.91 -4.75 17.95
C CYS A 10 1.90 -4.48 19.47
N VAL A 11 0.71 -4.51 20.08
CA VAL A 11 0.56 -4.30 21.54
C VAL A 11 1.33 -5.36 22.34
N SER A 12 1.21 -6.64 21.95
CA SER A 12 1.88 -7.74 22.66
C SER A 12 3.41 -7.73 22.54
N HIS A 13 3.93 -7.10 21.49
CA HIS A 13 5.39 -6.99 21.25
C HIS A 13 5.97 -5.63 21.61
N ASN A 14 5.16 -4.71 22.12
CA ASN A 14 5.62 -3.39 22.56
C ASN A 14 6.29 -3.49 23.94
N THR A 15 7.50 -4.00 23.98
CA THR A 15 8.28 -4.19 25.21
C THR A 15 9.09 -2.95 25.62
N GLU A 16 9.29 -2.03 24.70
CA GLU A 16 10.08 -0.80 24.89
C GLU A 16 9.22 0.40 25.32
N GLY A 17 7.90 0.21 25.50
CA GLY A 17 7.00 1.24 26.00
C GLY A 17 6.69 2.35 24.99
N ALA A 18 6.69 2.06 23.69
CA ALA A 18 6.24 3.01 22.68
C ALA A 18 4.76 3.34 22.88
N GLU A 19 4.38 4.59 22.69
CA GLU A 19 2.98 4.99 22.70
C GLU A 19 2.31 4.50 21.41
N LEU A 20 1.26 3.70 21.56
CA LEU A 20 0.50 3.12 20.45
C LEU A 20 -0.93 3.62 20.47
N GLU A 21 -1.43 4.09 19.35
CA GLU A 21 -2.82 4.50 19.14
C GLU A 21 -3.41 3.79 17.93
N ASN A 22 -4.60 3.20 18.10
CA ASN A 22 -5.37 2.67 16.98
C ASN A 22 -6.34 3.72 16.44
N SER A 23 -5.91 4.46 15.45
CA SER A 23 -6.70 5.51 14.79
C SER A 23 -7.48 5.00 13.56
N SER A 24 -7.63 3.69 13.37
CA SER A 24 -8.20 3.09 12.15
C SER A 24 -9.59 3.60 11.81
N ASP A 25 -10.45 3.83 12.81
CA ASP A 25 -11.83 4.32 12.59
C ASP A 25 -11.88 5.84 12.30
N ASN A 26 -10.79 6.55 12.55
CA ASN A 26 -10.67 7.99 12.37
C ASN A 26 -10.01 8.38 11.04
N ILE A 27 -9.60 7.41 10.22
CA ILE A 27 -8.90 7.66 8.97
C ILE A 27 -9.59 6.90 7.83
N ALA A 28 -10.03 7.65 6.83
CA ALA A 28 -10.47 7.12 5.54
C ALA A 28 -9.31 7.15 4.53
N GLN A 29 -9.35 6.27 3.54
CA GLN A 29 -8.37 6.20 2.48
C GLN A 29 -9.03 6.13 1.11
N LEU A 30 -8.48 6.88 0.16
CA LEU A 30 -8.77 6.73 -1.27
C LEU A 30 -7.47 6.51 -2.05
N ALA A 31 -7.50 5.58 -2.99
CA ALA A 31 -6.39 5.35 -3.91
C ALA A 31 -6.76 5.82 -5.32
N ILE A 32 -6.04 6.79 -5.85
CA ILE A 32 -6.22 7.33 -7.19
C ILE A 32 -5.00 6.89 -8.00
N GLN A 33 -5.23 5.96 -8.91
CA GLN A 33 -4.16 5.23 -9.59
C GLN A 33 -4.26 5.38 -11.11
N GLY A 34 -3.12 5.30 -11.77
CA GLY A 34 -3.01 5.34 -13.21
C GLY A 34 -2.15 6.49 -13.72
N PRO A 35 -1.73 6.47 -14.99
CA PRO A 35 -0.75 7.41 -15.55
C PRO A 35 -1.21 8.88 -15.56
N LYS A 36 -2.52 9.12 -15.44
CA LYS A 36 -3.10 10.47 -15.37
C LYS A 36 -3.48 10.91 -13.95
N ALA A 37 -3.25 10.08 -12.93
CA ALA A 37 -3.63 10.38 -11.57
C ALA A 37 -3.03 11.70 -11.07
N ILE A 38 -1.76 11.94 -11.32
CA ILE A 38 -1.09 13.19 -10.95
C ILE A 38 -1.74 14.42 -11.59
N SER A 39 -2.15 14.33 -12.86
CA SER A 39 -2.80 15.45 -13.58
C SER A 39 -4.17 15.78 -13.00
N VAL A 40 -4.89 14.77 -12.51
CA VAL A 40 -6.18 14.94 -11.81
C VAL A 40 -5.96 15.60 -10.46
N LEU A 41 -5.09 15.02 -9.65
CA LEU A 41 -4.91 15.39 -8.24
C LEU A 41 -4.23 16.76 -8.09
N GLN A 42 -3.36 17.14 -9.01
CA GLN A 42 -2.67 18.43 -8.98
C GLN A 42 -3.63 19.64 -9.06
N LYS A 43 -4.83 19.45 -9.58
CA LYS A 43 -5.86 20.51 -9.59
C LYS A 43 -6.48 20.79 -8.22
N LEU A 44 -6.28 19.89 -7.27
CA LEU A 44 -6.96 19.88 -5.97
C LEU A 44 -6.02 20.24 -4.81
N THR A 45 -4.77 20.55 -5.08
CA THR A 45 -3.79 20.90 -4.06
C THR A 45 -2.71 21.85 -4.64
N ASP A 46 -2.20 22.74 -3.79
CA ASP A 46 -1.05 23.60 -4.11
C ASP A 46 0.30 22.88 -3.92
N ILE A 47 0.29 21.69 -3.34
CA ILE A 47 1.50 20.87 -3.19
C ILE A 47 1.90 20.36 -4.58
N ASP A 48 3.13 20.66 -5.00
CA ASP A 48 3.68 20.07 -6.22
C ASP A 48 3.86 18.55 -6.04
N LEU A 49 2.92 17.78 -6.61
CA LEU A 49 2.88 16.33 -6.49
C LEU A 49 4.05 15.65 -7.20
N ALA A 50 4.59 16.25 -8.24
CA ALA A 50 5.75 15.73 -8.96
C ALA A 50 7.02 15.69 -8.09
N THR A 51 7.06 16.52 -7.03
CA THR A 51 8.19 16.59 -6.10
C THR A 51 8.13 15.58 -4.96
N ILE A 52 7.05 14.78 -4.85
CA ILE A 52 6.93 13.75 -3.81
C ILE A 52 7.57 12.45 -4.32
N PRO A 53 8.72 12.03 -3.76
CA PRO A 53 9.35 10.79 -4.17
C PRO A 53 8.47 9.57 -3.89
N TYR A 54 8.65 8.51 -4.67
CA TYR A 54 7.94 7.26 -4.45
C TYR A 54 8.23 6.69 -3.04
N TYR A 55 7.20 6.17 -2.38
CA TYR A 55 7.21 5.74 -0.97
C TYR A 55 7.44 6.88 0.06
N THR A 56 7.11 8.10 -0.32
CA THR A 56 7.05 9.22 0.61
C THR A 56 5.71 9.95 0.52
N PHE A 57 5.48 10.86 1.45
CA PHE A 57 4.23 11.62 1.51
C PHE A 57 4.48 13.07 1.92
N LYS A 58 3.49 13.91 1.68
CA LYS A 58 3.36 15.25 2.27
C LYS A 58 2.00 15.37 2.94
N VAL A 59 1.91 16.27 3.92
CA VAL A 59 0.66 16.63 4.57
C VAL A 59 0.31 18.05 4.19
N GLY A 60 -0.93 18.30 3.80
CA GLY A 60 -1.39 19.63 3.45
C GLY A 60 -2.86 19.69 3.09
N THR A 61 -3.25 20.77 2.42
CA THR A 61 -4.63 20.98 1.96
C THR A 61 -4.86 20.23 0.65
N PHE A 62 -5.97 19.50 0.58
CA PHE A 62 -6.42 18.82 -0.62
C PHE A 62 -7.94 18.95 -0.75
N ALA A 63 -8.43 19.42 -1.91
CA ALA A 63 -9.87 19.68 -2.17
C ALA A 63 -10.52 20.51 -1.05
N SER A 64 -9.84 21.54 -0.55
CA SER A 64 -10.21 22.42 0.57
C SER A 64 -10.23 21.75 1.97
N GLU A 65 -9.87 20.49 2.09
CA GLU A 65 -9.73 19.80 3.37
C GLU A 65 -8.28 19.90 3.87
N GLU A 66 -8.11 20.24 5.13
CA GLU A 66 -6.80 20.36 5.77
C GLU A 66 -6.28 19.03 6.31
N ASN A 67 -4.97 18.95 6.52
CA ASN A 67 -4.29 17.79 7.13
C ASN A 67 -4.48 16.47 6.35
N VAL A 68 -4.68 16.55 5.05
CA VAL A 68 -4.69 15.36 4.20
C VAL A 68 -3.26 14.87 3.98
N ILE A 69 -3.03 13.58 4.25
CA ILE A 69 -1.78 12.92 3.88
C ILE A 69 -1.89 12.51 2.41
N ILE A 70 -0.98 13.02 1.59
CA ILE A 70 -0.90 12.75 0.16
C ILE A 70 0.35 11.90 -0.08
N SER A 71 0.16 10.61 -0.26
CA SER A 71 1.24 9.63 -0.37
C SER A 71 1.45 9.18 -1.81
N ASN A 72 2.69 9.26 -2.30
CA ASN A 72 3.06 8.70 -3.59
C ASN A 72 3.29 7.20 -3.46
N THR A 73 2.20 6.48 -3.26
CA THR A 73 2.12 5.03 -3.09
C THR A 73 0.95 4.47 -3.88
N GLY A 74 0.91 3.15 -4.04
CA GLY A 74 -0.17 2.46 -4.70
C GLY A 74 0.09 0.96 -4.84
N TYR A 75 -0.91 0.27 -5.38
CA TYR A 75 -0.91 -1.18 -5.49
C TYR A 75 -1.28 -1.66 -6.89
N THR A 76 -0.95 -0.86 -7.91
CA THR A 76 -1.32 -1.11 -9.31
C THR A 76 -0.15 -1.14 -10.28
N GLY A 77 1.02 -0.65 -9.85
CA GLY A 77 2.18 -0.46 -10.72
C GLY A 77 2.01 0.63 -11.79
N ALA A 78 0.87 1.31 -11.82
CA ALA A 78 0.55 2.31 -12.85
C ALA A 78 0.86 3.76 -12.43
N GLY A 79 1.46 3.94 -11.25
CA GLY A 79 1.61 5.25 -10.60
C GLY A 79 0.31 5.76 -9.99
N GLY A 80 0.39 6.80 -9.20
CA GLY A 80 -0.74 7.39 -8.51
C GLY A 80 -0.43 7.73 -7.07
N PHE A 81 -1.48 8.08 -6.34
CA PHE A 81 -1.39 8.48 -4.94
C PHE A 81 -2.45 7.79 -4.09
N GLU A 82 -2.15 7.69 -2.81
CA GLU A 82 -3.09 7.31 -1.76
C GLU A 82 -3.29 8.51 -0.84
N LEU A 83 -4.55 8.85 -0.60
CA LEU A 83 -4.96 9.97 0.24
C LEU A 83 -5.51 9.43 1.54
N TYR A 84 -5.07 9.99 2.67
CA TYR A 84 -5.57 9.64 3.99
C TYR A 84 -6.11 10.92 4.65
N PHE A 85 -7.33 10.85 5.16
CA PHE A 85 -8.06 12.00 5.67
C PHE A 85 -9.14 11.56 6.67
N TYR A 86 -9.77 12.52 7.36
CA TYR A 86 -10.88 12.20 8.26
C TYR A 86 -12.12 11.73 7.49
N PRO A 87 -12.84 10.70 7.97
CA PRO A 87 -14.00 10.13 7.28
C PRO A 87 -15.09 11.15 6.91
N SER A 88 -15.24 12.24 7.68
CA SER A 88 -16.18 13.32 7.40
C SER A 88 -15.93 14.03 6.06
N ALA A 89 -14.70 14.00 5.56
CA ALA A 89 -14.30 14.59 4.28
C ALA A 89 -14.45 13.62 3.09
N ALA A 90 -14.89 12.38 3.29
CA ALA A 90 -14.88 11.37 2.24
C ALA A 90 -15.75 11.74 1.03
N ASP A 91 -16.95 12.24 1.26
CA ASP A 91 -17.87 12.62 0.18
C ASP A 91 -17.40 13.85 -0.61
N SER A 92 -16.86 14.86 0.08
CA SER A 92 -16.33 16.08 -0.56
C SER A 92 -15.11 15.76 -1.42
N ILE A 93 -14.14 15.02 -0.88
CA ILE A 93 -12.93 14.61 -1.60
C ILE A 93 -13.27 13.70 -2.79
N TRP A 94 -14.16 12.72 -2.59
CA TRP A 94 -14.60 11.85 -3.68
C TRP A 94 -15.19 12.63 -4.85
N LYS A 95 -16.13 13.54 -4.58
CA LYS A 95 -16.76 14.37 -5.61
C LYS A 95 -15.74 15.25 -6.33
N ALA A 96 -14.88 15.94 -5.58
CA ALA A 96 -13.84 16.80 -6.15
C ALA A 96 -12.89 16.02 -7.09
N ILE A 97 -12.49 14.79 -6.72
CA ILE A 97 -11.64 13.94 -7.55
C ILE A 97 -12.35 13.57 -8.85
N PHE A 98 -13.63 13.18 -8.81
CA PHE A 98 -14.37 12.83 -10.01
C PHE A 98 -14.62 14.01 -10.93
N GLU A 99 -14.93 15.19 -10.38
CA GLU A 99 -15.06 16.43 -11.14
C GLU A 99 -13.74 16.81 -11.83
N ALA A 100 -12.64 16.80 -11.07
CA ALA A 100 -11.31 17.10 -11.61
C ALA A 100 -10.83 16.10 -12.66
N GLY A 101 -11.28 14.85 -12.53
CA GLY A 101 -10.89 13.71 -13.36
C GLY A 101 -11.76 13.45 -14.59
N GLU A 102 -12.89 14.15 -14.74
CA GLU A 102 -13.86 13.92 -15.81
C GLU A 102 -13.22 13.96 -17.18
N GLU A 103 -12.44 15.02 -17.48
CA GLU A 103 -11.74 15.19 -18.76
C GLU A 103 -10.68 14.08 -19.03
N TYR A 104 -10.19 13.42 -18.00
CA TYR A 104 -9.22 12.32 -18.10
C TYR A 104 -9.89 10.94 -18.15
N GLY A 105 -11.21 10.89 -18.05
CA GLY A 105 -11.98 9.66 -18.08
C GLY A 105 -11.82 8.81 -16.83
N ILE A 106 -11.70 9.45 -15.66
CA ILE A 106 -11.64 8.74 -14.36
C ILE A 106 -12.85 7.84 -14.18
N LYS A 107 -12.64 6.70 -13.55
CA LYS A 107 -13.71 5.73 -13.29
C LYS A 107 -13.63 5.19 -11.86
N PRO A 108 -14.78 4.89 -11.23
CA PRO A 108 -14.80 4.14 -9.98
C PRO A 108 -14.36 2.69 -10.27
N ILE A 109 -13.47 2.18 -9.43
CA ILE A 109 -12.86 0.86 -9.60
C ILE A 109 -13.18 0.00 -8.39
N GLY A 110 -13.65 -1.23 -8.64
CA GLY A 110 -13.95 -2.19 -7.59
C GLY A 110 -12.76 -3.06 -7.18
N LEU A 111 -12.99 -3.89 -6.15
CA LEU A 111 -11.95 -4.76 -5.57
C LEU A 111 -11.40 -5.79 -6.56
N GLY A 112 -12.23 -6.27 -7.51
CA GLY A 112 -11.76 -7.20 -8.53
C GLY A 112 -10.67 -6.62 -9.42
N ALA A 113 -10.79 -5.35 -9.84
CA ALA A 113 -9.75 -4.67 -10.60
C ALA A 113 -8.48 -4.44 -9.75
N ARG A 114 -8.64 -4.09 -8.46
CA ARG A 114 -7.51 -3.98 -7.53
C ARG A 114 -6.73 -5.30 -7.47
N ASP A 115 -7.41 -6.43 -7.40
CA ASP A 115 -6.79 -7.75 -7.30
C ASP A 115 -6.06 -8.14 -8.59
N THR A 116 -6.66 -7.94 -9.76
CA THR A 116 -5.99 -8.25 -11.03
C THR A 116 -4.79 -7.34 -11.29
N LEU A 117 -4.90 -6.05 -11.04
CA LEU A 117 -3.81 -5.09 -11.25
C LEU A 117 -2.59 -5.40 -10.35
N ARG A 118 -2.81 -5.69 -9.07
CA ARG A 118 -1.71 -6.04 -8.16
C ARG A 118 -1.06 -7.37 -8.55
N LEU A 119 -1.87 -8.34 -9.01
CA LEU A 119 -1.40 -9.66 -9.43
C LEU A 119 -0.47 -9.57 -10.64
N GLU A 120 -0.85 -8.80 -11.67
CA GLU A 120 -0.03 -8.55 -12.86
C GLU A 120 1.33 -7.94 -12.52
N MET A 121 1.40 -7.13 -11.47
CA MET A 121 2.65 -6.56 -10.95
C MET A 121 3.41 -7.49 -10.01
N GLY A 122 2.88 -8.67 -9.73
CA GLY A 122 3.47 -9.61 -8.76
C GLY A 122 3.43 -9.10 -7.32
N PHE A 123 2.54 -8.17 -6.98
CA PHE A 123 2.35 -7.72 -5.60
C PHE A 123 1.57 -8.75 -4.80
N ARG A 124 2.05 -9.05 -3.59
CA ARG A 124 1.49 -10.09 -2.72
C ARG A 124 0.25 -9.57 -2.01
N LEU A 125 -0.75 -10.43 -1.87
CA LEU A 125 -1.93 -10.19 -1.07
C LEU A 125 -1.98 -11.20 0.09
N TYR A 126 -2.03 -10.68 1.33
CA TYR A 126 -2.18 -11.51 2.50
C TYR A 126 -3.55 -12.22 2.48
N GLY A 127 -3.54 -13.51 2.79
CA GLY A 127 -4.70 -14.39 2.71
C GLY A 127 -4.85 -15.11 1.36
N ASN A 128 -4.13 -14.65 0.31
CA ASN A 128 -4.09 -15.30 -1.00
C ASN A 128 -2.72 -15.88 -1.29
N ASP A 129 -1.70 -15.01 -1.37
CA ASP A 129 -0.36 -15.38 -1.79
C ASP A 129 0.57 -15.69 -0.62
N LEU A 130 0.23 -15.21 0.54
CA LEU A 130 0.96 -15.43 1.79
C LEU A 130 0.03 -15.38 3.00
N ASP A 131 0.48 -16.01 4.08
CA ASP A 131 -0.22 -16.13 5.36
C ASP A 131 0.78 -16.15 6.53
N ASP A 132 0.31 -16.47 7.74
CA ASP A 132 1.13 -16.55 8.95
C ASP A 132 2.23 -17.61 8.89
N THR A 133 2.16 -18.54 7.93
CA THR A 133 3.14 -19.64 7.75
C THR A 133 4.14 -19.34 6.62
N THR A 134 4.01 -18.21 5.95
CA THR A 134 4.82 -17.84 4.78
C THR A 134 5.83 -16.77 5.15
N SER A 135 7.12 -17.09 5.05
CA SER A 135 8.16 -16.12 5.29
C SER A 135 8.30 -15.12 4.12
N PRO A 136 8.86 -13.92 4.35
CA PRO A 136 9.16 -12.99 3.26
C PRO A 136 10.16 -13.55 2.24
N ILE A 137 11.05 -14.48 2.64
CA ILE A 137 11.98 -15.12 1.71
C ILE A 137 11.23 -16.08 0.77
N GLU A 138 10.33 -16.90 1.32
CA GLU A 138 9.45 -17.79 0.53
C GLU A 138 8.55 -17.00 -0.42
N ALA A 139 8.04 -15.85 0.03
CA ALA A 139 7.22 -14.96 -0.78
C ALA A 139 7.97 -14.17 -1.85
N GLY A 140 9.30 -14.36 -1.99
CA GLY A 140 10.12 -13.62 -2.95
C GLY A 140 10.34 -12.15 -2.55
N LEU A 141 10.19 -11.80 -1.28
CA LEU A 141 10.38 -10.47 -0.71
C LEU A 141 11.75 -10.31 -0.02
N GLY A 142 12.69 -11.23 -0.27
CA GLY A 142 14.04 -11.17 0.28
C GLY A 142 14.83 -9.90 -0.07
N TRP A 143 14.48 -9.24 -1.18
CA TRP A 143 15.11 -8.00 -1.62
C TRP A 143 14.78 -6.80 -0.72
N ILE A 144 13.61 -6.80 -0.04
CA ILE A 144 13.22 -5.77 0.94
C ILE A 144 13.57 -6.16 2.37
N THR A 145 13.87 -7.43 2.64
CA THR A 145 14.27 -7.92 3.95
C THR A 145 15.74 -7.57 4.20
N LYS A 146 15.99 -6.56 5.03
CA LYS A 146 17.33 -5.98 5.21
C LYS A 146 18.04 -6.53 6.44
N PHE A 147 19.17 -7.20 6.25
CA PHE A 147 20.00 -7.83 7.28
C PHE A 147 21.25 -7.01 7.64
N GLY A 148 21.28 -5.73 7.34
CA GLY A 148 22.42 -4.85 7.66
C GLY A 148 22.73 -4.78 9.15
N GLU A 149 23.91 -4.28 9.48
CA GLU A 149 24.33 -4.02 10.85
C GLU A 149 23.34 -3.08 11.56
N GLY A 150 23.02 -3.35 12.83
CA GLY A 150 22.05 -2.58 13.62
C GLY A 150 20.58 -2.78 13.22
N LYS A 151 20.28 -3.65 12.25
CA LYS A 151 18.91 -4.01 11.88
C LYS A 151 18.48 -5.26 12.64
N ASP A 152 17.89 -5.05 13.82
CA ASP A 152 17.26 -6.13 14.58
C ASP A 152 15.75 -6.13 14.35
N PHE A 153 15.16 -7.32 14.16
CA PHE A 153 13.74 -7.49 13.92
C PHE A 153 13.29 -8.93 14.23
N VAL A 154 12.00 -9.10 14.42
CA VAL A 154 11.40 -10.41 14.76
C VAL A 154 11.77 -11.47 13.71
N ASN A 155 12.18 -12.66 14.19
CA ASN A 155 12.58 -13.81 13.38
C ASN A 155 13.81 -13.60 12.47
N ARG A 156 14.61 -12.55 12.67
CA ARG A 156 15.83 -12.31 11.89
C ARG A 156 16.72 -13.55 11.74
N PRO A 157 17.09 -14.29 12.80
CA PRO A 157 17.96 -15.47 12.66
C PRO A 157 17.42 -16.54 11.72
N MET A 158 16.09 -16.81 11.78
CA MET A 158 15.44 -17.78 10.91
C MET A 158 15.46 -17.30 9.45
N LEU A 159 15.20 -16.03 9.20
CA LEU A 159 15.20 -15.45 7.86
C LEU A 159 16.61 -15.35 7.25
N GLU A 160 17.64 -15.08 8.06
CA GLU A 160 19.04 -15.14 7.62
C GLU A 160 19.43 -16.57 7.20
N LYS A 161 19.01 -17.57 7.97
CA LYS A 161 19.21 -18.98 7.62
C LYS A 161 18.53 -19.32 6.29
N GLN A 162 17.25 -18.97 6.12
CA GLN A 162 16.55 -19.18 4.85
C GLN A 162 17.21 -18.49 3.67
N LYS A 163 17.75 -17.28 3.87
CA LYS A 163 18.47 -16.56 2.83
C LYS A 163 19.79 -17.25 2.43
N ALA A 164 20.49 -17.84 3.39
CA ALA A 164 21.77 -18.50 3.17
C ALA A 164 21.62 -19.91 2.61
N GLU A 165 20.70 -20.71 3.14
CA GLU A 165 20.52 -22.12 2.79
C GLU A 165 19.46 -22.34 1.70
N GLY A 166 18.63 -21.34 1.41
CA GLY A 166 17.47 -21.44 0.55
C GLY A 166 16.20 -21.83 1.29
N VAL A 167 15.10 -21.86 0.54
CA VAL A 167 13.76 -22.20 1.05
C VAL A 167 13.24 -23.46 0.35
N THR A 168 12.41 -24.23 1.04
CA THR A 168 11.82 -25.48 0.51
C THR A 168 10.58 -25.24 -0.34
N ARG A 169 9.94 -24.06 -0.21
CA ARG A 169 8.81 -23.61 -1.03
C ARG A 169 9.02 -22.17 -1.45
N LYS A 170 8.49 -21.78 -2.59
CA LYS A 170 8.65 -20.43 -3.12
C LYS A 170 7.41 -20.02 -3.89
N LEU A 171 6.93 -18.79 -3.66
CA LEU A 171 5.92 -18.18 -4.49
C LEU A 171 6.50 -17.90 -5.88
N VAL A 172 5.78 -18.35 -6.92
CA VAL A 172 6.15 -18.12 -8.32
C VAL A 172 4.95 -17.58 -9.08
N GLY A 173 5.18 -16.72 -10.06
CA GLY A 173 4.18 -16.28 -11.00
C GLY A 173 4.08 -17.24 -12.20
N PHE A 174 2.88 -17.36 -12.74
CA PHE A 174 2.62 -18.08 -14.00
C PHE A 174 2.00 -17.11 -15.01
N GLU A 175 2.49 -17.19 -16.24
CA GLU A 175 1.86 -16.55 -17.38
C GLU A 175 1.24 -17.64 -18.27
N MET A 176 -0.04 -17.50 -18.57
CA MET A 176 -0.75 -18.46 -19.42
C MET A 176 -0.29 -18.30 -20.85
N VAL A 177 0.16 -19.38 -21.48
CA VAL A 177 0.58 -19.40 -22.90
C VAL A 177 -0.62 -19.39 -23.82
N ASP A 178 -1.66 -20.13 -23.44
CA ASP A 178 -2.93 -20.21 -24.17
C ASP A 178 -4.04 -19.54 -23.38
N ARG A 179 -5.15 -19.23 -24.06
CA ARG A 179 -6.32 -18.66 -23.40
C ARG A 179 -6.84 -19.64 -22.33
N GLY A 180 -6.88 -19.19 -21.08
CA GLY A 180 -7.45 -19.95 -19.97
C GLY A 180 -8.92 -20.30 -20.19
N ILE A 181 -9.37 -21.34 -19.51
CA ILE A 181 -10.75 -21.83 -19.54
C ILE A 181 -11.65 -20.85 -18.76
#